data_7206b20091f82141cd14809e71deb7a0
#
_entry.id   7206b20091f82141cd14809e71deb7a0
#
_cell.length_a   1.000
_cell.length_b   1.000
_cell.length_c   1.000
_cell.angle_alpha   90.00
_cell.angle_beta   90.00
_cell.angle_gamma   90.00
#
_symmetry.space_group_name_H-M   'P 1'
#
loop_
_entity.id
_entity.type
_entity.pdbx_description
1 polymer ?
#
loop_
_entity_poly.entity_id
_entity_poly.type
_entity_poly.pdbx_seq_one_letter_code
_entity_poly.pdbx_strand_id
1 'polypeptide(L)'
;PCFDPASVQEAYEMIQEAFDFSERYHTPVFLRPTTRIDHGYASITVKDESEYRVHEPEGFVRDPARWVIFPRLSYRAHQEIERRNEELSEVFSSYARNQVEPGACRRGIATQGVSYSYVAETLAERAAEGKEMPRVLKVATPFPFPEKLAVEFLQGLDEVLCLEELDPVIERELIFLCGKYQLPVKIRGKLTGDVKRAGENTRDTVYDDVAAFMGWPKAEPAALPEPPVSVVRPPVLCAGCPHRASFYAVKRAMKGQKSVFCGDIGCYTLGNAMPLDMVDTCLCMGAGIDIAQGIGAVTPGMKCFAFVGDSTFFASSIISYSISSSFCTFSSAIVIPYPFLLSEPRSQPANTSRAADDTSPSRAPWSMKCAGARAQRTKAPCRARRRTHPYK
;
A
#
# COMPACT_ATOMS: atom_id res chain seq x y z
N PRO A 1 7.73 -6.28 -12.90
CA PRO A 1 8.74 -5.42 -12.30
C PRO A 1 8.22 -4.65 -11.09
N CYS A 2 9.13 -4.28 -10.18
CA CYS A 2 8.83 -3.49 -8.99
C CYS A 2 9.73 -2.25 -8.96
N PHE A 3 9.15 -1.08 -8.79
CA PHE A 3 9.82 0.22 -8.72
C PHE A 3 9.70 0.76 -7.30
N ASP A 4 10.82 1.20 -6.73
CA ASP A 4 10.93 1.68 -5.35
C ASP A 4 11.59 3.08 -5.31
N PRO A 5 10.79 4.15 -5.36
CA PRO A 5 11.31 5.52 -5.38
C PRO A 5 11.95 5.93 -4.06
N ALA A 6 13.01 6.72 -4.13
CA ALA A 6 13.74 7.22 -2.96
C ALA A 6 13.21 8.58 -2.46
N SER A 7 12.36 9.25 -3.23
CA SER A 7 11.79 10.57 -2.88
C SER A 7 10.41 10.77 -3.50
N VAL A 8 9.69 11.80 -3.05
CA VAL A 8 8.39 12.21 -3.61
C VAL A 8 8.54 12.64 -5.08
N GLN A 9 9.62 13.34 -5.44
CA GLN A 9 9.92 13.71 -6.83
C GLN A 9 10.14 12.47 -7.69
N GLU A 10 10.93 11.52 -7.20
CA GLU A 10 11.20 10.29 -7.93
C GLU A 10 9.94 9.44 -8.10
N ALA A 11 9.07 9.36 -7.08
CA ALA A 11 7.78 8.68 -7.18
C ALA A 11 6.90 9.27 -8.27
N TYR A 12 6.84 10.60 -8.37
CA TYR A 12 6.11 11.31 -9.42
C TYR A 12 6.65 11.00 -10.82
N GLU A 13 7.96 10.95 -10.98
CA GLU A 13 8.59 10.65 -12.28
C GLU A 13 8.45 9.18 -12.66
N MET A 14 8.67 8.28 -11.70
CA MET A 14 8.63 6.84 -11.93
C MET A 14 7.23 6.31 -12.28
N ILE A 15 6.14 7.00 -11.92
CA ILE A 15 4.80 6.55 -12.30
C ILE A 15 4.62 6.53 -13.83
N GLN A 16 5.10 7.57 -14.53
CA GLN A 16 5.06 7.60 -16.00
C GLN A 16 5.95 6.51 -16.60
N GLU A 17 7.16 6.37 -16.07
CA GLU A 17 8.09 5.33 -16.50
C GLU A 17 7.50 3.92 -16.27
N ALA A 18 6.76 3.70 -15.17
CA ALA A 18 6.08 2.44 -14.89
C ALA A 18 5.03 2.10 -15.95
N PHE A 19 4.25 3.09 -16.42
CA PHE A 19 3.32 2.91 -17.54
C PHE A 19 4.05 2.59 -18.84
N ASP A 20 5.11 3.33 -19.17
CA ASP A 20 5.94 3.07 -20.37
C ASP A 20 6.54 1.66 -20.36
N PHE A 21 7.02 1.19 -19.20
CA PHE A 21 7.52 -0.19 -19.04
C PHE A 21 6.41 -1.23 -19.15
N SER A 22 5.24 -0.97 -18.57
CA SER A 22 4.09 -1.87 -18.67
C SER A 22 3.66 -2.08 -20.12
N GLU A 23 3.54 -1.01 -20.89
CA GLU A 23 3.17 -1.08 -22.30
C GLU A 23 4.26 -1.76 -23.15
N ARG A 24 5.51 -1.38 -22.94
CA ARG A 24 6.64 -1.91 -23.71
C ARG A 24 6.87 -3.40 -23.51
N TYR A 25 6.75 -3.88 -22.29
CA TYR A 25 7.07 -5.27 -21.90
C TYR A 25 5.83 -6.13 -21.68
N HIS A 26 4.64 -5.60 -21.89
CA HIS A 26 3.35 -6.30 -21.70
C HIS A 26 3.27 -7.02 -20.35
N THR A 27 3.59 -6.30 -19.30
CA THR A 27 3.61 -6.81 -17.92
C THR A 27 3.12 -5.75 -16.94
N PRO A 28 2.38 -6.11 -15.87
CA PRO A 28 2.08 -5.15 -14.82
C PRO A 28 3.36 -4.68 -14.13
N VAL A 29 3.37 -3.44 -13.68
CA VAL A 29 4.47 -2.84 -12.92
C VAL A 29 3.94 -2.44 -11.56
N PHE A 30 4.65 -2.83 -10.50
CA PHE A 30 4.39 -2.37 -9.15
C PHE A 30 5.21 -1.11 -8.87
N LEU A 31 4.55 -0.02 -8.50
CA LEU A 31 5.20 1.12 -7.86
C LEU A 31 4.99 0.95 -6.35
N ARG A 32 6.09 0.75 -5.62
CA ARG A 32 6.11 0.41 -4.19
C ARG A 32 6.89 1.44 -3.38
N PRO A 33 6.37 2.63 -3.19
CA PRO A 33 7.00 3.59 -2.29
C PRO A 33 6.93 3.11 -0.84
N THR A 34 7.86 3.56 -0.02
CA THR A 34 7.80 3.36 1.44
C THR A 34 6.74 4.28 2.05
N THR A 35 6.25 3.94 3.25
CA THR A 35 5.26 4.74 3.98
C THR A 35 5.66 6.21 4.11
N ARG A 36 6.95 6.50 4.29
CA ARG A 36 7.45 7.88 4.40
C ARG A 36 7.28 8.67 3.11
N ILE A 37 7.44 8.03 1.96
CA ILE A 37 7.24 8.68 0.65
C ILE A 37 5.74 8.84 0.38
N ASP A 38 4.91 7.83 0.68
CA ASP A 38 3.45 7.90 0.52
C ASP A 38 2.81 9.03 1.33
N HIS A 39 3.31 9.28 2.55
CA HIS A 39 2.85 10.33 3.44
C HIS A 39 3.71 11.60 3.40
N GLY A 40 4.71 11.63 2.51
CA GLY A 40 5.63 12.75 2.38
C GLY A 40 5.00 13.96 1.69
N TYR A 41 5.48 15.15 2.05
CA TYR A 41 5.16 16.40 1.38
C TYR A 41 6.47 17.05 0.93
N ALA A 42 6.56 17.36 -0.36
CA ALA A 42 7.72 18.05 -0.92
C ALA A 42 7.30 18.99 -2.04
N SER A 43 8.11 20.02 -2.27
CA SER A 43 8.03 20.77 -3.52
C SER A 43 8.62 19.91 -4.64
N ILE A 44 7.85 19.65 -5.68
CA ILE A 44 8.27 18.85 -6.82
C ILE A 44 8.26 19.69 -8.10
N THR A 45 9.12 19.32 -9.03
CA THR A 45 9.09 19.85 -10.40
C THR A 45 8.09 19.05 -11.22
N VAL A 46 7.02 19.70 -11.66
CA VAL A 46 5.99 19.08 -12.49
C VAL A 46 6.31 19.36 -13.94
N LYS A 47 6.19 18.34 -14.79
CA LYS A 47 6.36 18.47 -16.24
C LYS A 47 5.26 19.33 -16.84
N ASP A 48 5.54 19.97 -17.96
CA ASP A 48 4.51 20.61 -18.77
C ASP A 48 3.54 19.57 -19.34
N GLU A 49 2.29 19.96 -19.52
CA GLU A 49 1.23 19.04 -20.03
C GLU A 49 1.61 18.41 -21.37
N SER A 50 2.36 19.14 -22.22
CA SER A 50 2.84 18.67 -23.52
C SER A 50 3.94 17.61 -23.43
N GLU A 51 4.58 17.45 -22.29
CA GLU A 51 5.65 16.46 -22.07
C GLU A 51 5.12 15.07 -21.66
N TYR A 52 3.82 14.98 -21.31
CA TYR A 52 3.21 13.70 -20.99
C TYR A 52 2.91 12.89 -22.26
N ARG A 53 3.32 11.63 -22.22
CA ARG A 53 2.94 10.68 -23.27
C ARG A 53 1.56 10.15 -22.99
N VAL A 54 0.66 10.37 -23.93
CA VAL A 54 -0.68 9.77 -23.89
C VAL A 54 -0.69 8.63 -24.89
N HIS A 55 -0.89 7.42 -24.40
CA HIS A 55 -1.10 6.25 -25.25
C HIS A 55 -2.58 6.15 -25.60
N GLU A 56 -2.90 6.19 -26.87
CA GLU A 56 -4.27 5.96 -27.33
C GLU A 56 -4.66 4.50 -27.08
N PRO A 57 -5.79 4.25 -26.41
CA PRO A 57 -6.19 2.88 -26.10
C PRO A 57 -6.60 2.14 -27.37
N GLU A 58 -6.01 0.98 -27.63
CA GLU A 58 -6.40 0.10 -28.73
C GLU A 58 -7.79 -0.53 -28.56
N GLY A 59 -8.38 -0.40 -27.39
CA GLY A 59 -9.59 -1.11 -26.97
C GLY A 59 -9.31 -2.58 -26.65
N PHE A 60 -10.38 -3.35 -26.47
CA PHE A 60 -10.23 -4.77 -26.18
C PHE A 60 -9.97 -5.57 -27.47
N VAL A 61 -8.76 -6.05 -27.63
CA VAL A 61 -8.38 -6.95 -28.70
C VAL A 61 -8.67 -8.39 -28.28
N ARG A 62 -9.56 -9.06 -29.02
CA ARG A 62 -9.93 -10.45 -28.74
C ARG A 62 -8.79 -11.40 -29.15
N ASP A 63 -8.08 -11.90 -28.16
CA ASP A 63 -7.03 -12.91 -28.35
C ASP A 63 -7.11 -13.97 -27.23
N PRO A 64 -7.78 -15.11 -27.47
CA PRO A 64 -7.87 -16.17 -26.48
C PRO A 64 -6.52 -16.76 -26.08
N ALA A 65 -5.52 -16.70 -26.92
CA ALA A 65 -4.18 -17.18 -26.60
C ALA A 65 -3.48 -16.29 -25.56
N ARG A 66 -3.82 -15.01 -25.53
CA ARG A 66 -3.30 -14.04 -24.56
C ARG A 66 -4.13 -14.00 -23.27
N TRP A 67 -5.46 -14.04 -23.38
CA TRP A 67 -6.34 -13.69 -22.25
C TRP A 67 -6.92 -14.89 -21.50
N VAL A 68 -6.86 -16.10 -22.10
CA VAL A 68 -7.43 -17.30 -21.45
C VAL A 68 -6.36 -18.07 -20.71
N ILE A 69 -6.54 -18.24 -19.39
CA ILE A 69 -5.69 -19.10 -18.57
C ILE A 69 -6.14 -20.55 -18.75
N PHE A 70 -5.35 -21.32 -19.51
CA PHE A 70 -5.53 -22.74 -19.75
C PHE A 70 -4.18 -23.46 -19.58
N PRO A 71 -4.09 -24.70 -19.07
CA PRO A 71 -2.80 -25.29 -18.67
C PRO A 71 -1.67 -25.19 -19.68
N ARG A 72 -1.94 -25.49 -20.96
CA ARG A 72 -0.92 -25.35 -22.01
C ARG A 72 -0.52 -23.90 -22.29
N LEU A 73 -1.46 -22.97 -22.22
CA LEU A 73 -1.18 -21.53 -22.40
C LEU A 73 -0.46 -20.97 -21.20
N SER A 74 -0.85 -21.37 -19.99
CA SER A 74 -0.17 -20.97 -18.75
C SER A 74 1.30 -21.39 -18.73
N TYR A 75 1.62 -22.58 -19.19
CA TYR A 75 3.01 -23.05 -19.31
C TYR A 75 3.83 -22.19 -20.24
N ARG A 76 3.31 -21.85 -21.42
CA ARG A 76 3.97 -20.96 -22.38
C ARG A 76 4.13 -19.55 -21.82
N ALA A 77 3.09 -19.03 -21.19
CA ALA A 77 3.14 -17.71 -20.55
C ALA A 77 4.19 -17.66 -19.45
N HIS A 78 4.34 -18.74 -18.67
CA HIS A 78 5.38 -18.83 -17.64
C HIS A 78 6.79 -18.80 -18.23
N GLN A 79 7.04 -19.55 -19.30
CA GLN A 79 8.33 -19.48 -20.02
C GLN A 79 8.64 -18.05 -20.52
N GLU A 80 7.62 -17.35 -21.01
CA GLU A 80 7.77 -15.97 -21.45
C GLU A 80 8.01 -14.99 -20.28
N ILE A 81 7.41 -15.23 -19.11
CA ILE A 81 7.67 -14.48 -17.89
C ILE A 81 9.13 -14.64 -17.48
N GLU A 82 9.67 -15.86 -17.44
CA GLU A 82 11.05 -16.11 -17.08
C GLU A 82 12.02 -15.40 -18.05
N ARG A 83 11.82 -15.58 -19.36
CA ARG A 83 12.64 -14.88 -20.38
C ARG A 83 12.59 -13.36 -20.21
N ARG A 84 11.41 -12.81 -19.98
CA ARG A 84 11.23 -11.36 -19.76
C ARG A 84 11.88 -10.86 -18.48
N ASN A 85 11.86 -11.64 -17.40
CA ASN A 85 12.53 -11.29 -16.17
C ASN A 85 14.05 -11.23 -16.36
N GLU A 86 14.64 -12.15 -17.13
CA GLU A 86 16.06 -12.10 -17.51
C GLU A 86 16.36 -10.84 -18.34
N GLU A 87 15.55 -10.55 -19.36
CA GLU A 87 15.69 -9.35 -20.19
C GLU A 87 15.59 -8.07 -19.34
N LEU A 88 14.62 -8.00 -18.42
CA LEU A 88 14.42 -6.83 -17.56
C LEU A 88 15.55 -6.65 -16.56
N SER A 89 16.17 -7.71 -16.05
CA SER A 89 17.37 -7.62 -15.21
C SER A 89 18.52 -6.92 -15.93
N GLU A 90 18.71 -7.24 -17.23
CA GLU A 90 19.69 -6.59 -18.09
C GLU A 90 19.37 -5.09 -18.32
N VAL A 91 18.11 -4.81 -18.64
CA VAL A 91 17.62 -3.43 -18.86
C VAL A 91 17.79 -2.60 -17.58
N PHE A 92 17.44 -3.16 -16.43
CA PHE A 92 17.57 -2.46 -15.15
C PHE A 92 19.00 -2.24 -14.72
N SER A 93 19.93 -3.05 -15.19
CA SER A 93 21.37 -2.82 -14.95
C SER A 93 21.89 -1.54 -15.65
N SER A 94 21.18 -1.03 -16.65
CA SER A 94 21.48 0.24 -17.33
C SER A 94 20.41 1.32 -17.09
N TYR A 95 19.43 1.06 -16.22
CA TYR A 95 18.37 2.02 -15.92
C TYR A 95 18.91 3.15 -15.05
N ALA A 96 18.68 4.40 -15.49
CA ALA A 96 19.34 5.58 -14.92
C ALA A 96 19.09 5.82 -13.41
N ARG A 97 18.02 5.22 -12.84
CA ARG A 97 17.72 5.34 -11.41
C ARG A 97 18.40 4.28 -10.55
N ASN A 98 18.87 3.18 -11.14
CA ASN A 98 19.79 2.27 -10.51
C ASN A 98 21.20 2.81 -10.70
N GLN A 99 21.90 3.10 -9.63
CA GLN A 99 23.16 3.83 -9.71
C GLN A 99 24.20 3.22 -8.78
N VAL A 100 25.46 3.26 -9.21
CA VAL A 100 26.62 3.04 -8.37
C VAL A 100 27.36 4.36 -8.19
N GLU A 101 27.36 4.86 -6.97
CA GLU A 101 28.16 6.03 -6.61
C GLU A 101 29.57 5.57 -6.18
N PRO A 102 30.61 6.25 -6.68
CA PRO A 102 31.99 5.85 -6.40
C PRO A 102 32.32 6.06 -4.91
N GLY A 103 33.17 5.19 -4.38
CA GLY A 103 33.74 5.30 -3.04
C GLY A 103 35.24 5.13 -3.07
N ALA A 104 35.91 5.62 -2.03
CA ALA A 104 37.38 5.54 -1.91
C ALA A 104 37.84 4.26 -1.17
N CYS A 105 37.00 3.68 -0.32
CA CYS A 105 37.33 2.50 0.47
C CYS A 105 36.76 1.19 -0.12
N ARG A 106 37.19 0.07 0.43
CA ARG A 106 36.76 -1.27 0.03
C ARG A 106 35.47 -1.72 0.75
N ARG A 107 34.67 -0.75 1.23
CA ARG A 107 33.36 -0.97 1.82
C ARG A 107 32.27 -0.40 0.92
N GLY A 108 31.13 -1.07 0.87
CA GLY A 108 29.97 -0.65 0.12
C GLY A 108 28.71 -0.54 0.97
N ILE A 109 27.76 0.26 0.51
CA ILE A 109 26.41 0.34 1.06
C ILE A 109 25.44 0.06 -0.09
N ALA A 110 24.54 -0.90 0.09
CA ALA A 110 23.45 -1.17 -0.85
C ALA A 110 22.12 -0.78 -0.22
N THR A 111 21.30 0.00 -0.93
CA THR A 111 20.09 0.60 -0.35
C THR A 111 19.02 0.88 -1.40
N GLN A 112 17.77 1.06 -0.94
CA GLN A 112 16.61 1.37 -1.78
C GLN A 112 15.63 2.31 -1.07
N GLY A 113 14.68 2.83 -1.84
CA GLY A 113 13.58 3.65 -1.32
C GLY A 113 14.08 4.81 -0.46
N VAL A 114 13.32 5.19 0.55
CA VAL A 114 13.68 6.30 1.45
C VAL A 114 15.00 6.10 2.18
N SER A 115 15.41 4.84 2.40
CA SER A 115 16.71 4.55 3.06
C SER A 115 17.88 5.11 2.27
N TYR A 116 17.80 5.13 0.92
CA TYR A 116 18.82 5.78 0.10
C TYR A 116 18.94 7.28 0.42
N SER A 117 17.83 8.00 0.58
CA SER A 117 17.88 9.44 0.91
C SER A 117 18.58 9.67 2.26
N TYR A 118 18.33 8.83 3.26
CA TYR A 118 19.03 8.93 4.55
C TYR A 118 20.51 8.57 4.46
N VAL A 119 20.86 7.58 3.64
CA VAL A 119 22.26 7.24 3.36
C VAL A 119 22.97 8.42 2.70
N ALA A 120 22.37 9.01 1.65
CA ALA A 120 22.94 10.15 0.93
C ALA A 120 23.17 11.35 1.85
N GLU A 121 22.20 11.68 2.71
CA GLU A 121 22.33 12.73 3.72
C GLU A 121 23.47 12.45 4.70
N THR A 122 23.51 11.23 5.26
CA THR A 122 24.56 10.80 6.19
C THR A 122 25.96 10.90 5.56
N LEU A 123 26.10 10.44 4.32
CA LEU A 123 27.39 10.46 3.63
C LEU A 123 27.82 11.88 3.27
N ALA A 124 26.88 12.77 2.89
CA ALA A 124 27.17 14.18 2.64
C ALA A 124 27.70 14.89 3.90
N GLU A 125 27.11 14.66 5.05
CA GLU A 125 27.58 15.20 6.34
C GLU A 125 29.01 14.69 6.66
N ARG A 126 29.24 13.39 6.51
CA ARG A 126 30.53 12.77 6.80
C ARG A 126 31.63 13.14 5.80
N ALA A 127 31.27 13.35 4.53
CA ALA A 127 32.20 13.87 3.52
C ALA A 127 32.70 15.27 3.88
N ALA A 128 31.81 16.16 4.39
CA ALA A 128 32.18 17.48 4.87
C ALA A 128 33.18 17.43 6.04
N GLU A 129 33.19 16.33 6.80
CA GLU A 129 34.19 16.08 7.87
C GLU A 129 35.50 15.44 7.34
N GLY A 130 35.64 15.23 6.04
CA GLY A 130 36.82 14.64 5.43
C GLY A 130 36.96 13.13 5.64
N LYS A 131 35.86 12.41 5.92
CA LYS A 131 35.85 10.95 6.07
C LYS A 131 35.95 10.25 4.71
N GLU A 132 36.53 9.08 4.70
CA GLU A 132 36.61 8.23 3.52
C GLU A 132 35.22 7.61 3.24
N MET A 133 34.74 7.76 2.00
CA MET A 133 33.38 7.37 1.61
C MET A 133 33.32 5.93 1.09
N PRO A 134 32.26 5.17 1.46
CA PRO A 134 31.97 3.88 0.85
C PRO A 134 31.43 4.04 -0.57
N ARG A 135 31.51 2.98 -1.37
CA ARG A 135 30.77 2.89 -2.62
C ARG A 135 29.29 2.67 -2.32
N VAL A 136 28.37 3.30 -3.05
CA VAL A 136 26.93 3.13 -2.81
C VAL A 136 26.25 2.53 -4.03
N LEU A 137 25.45 1.48 -3.81
CA LEU A 137 24.51 0.94 -4.78
C LEU A 137 23.10 1.40 -4.41
N LYS A 138 22.53 2.26 -5.23
CA LYS A 138 21.10 2.60 -5.20
C LYS A 138 20.33 1.63 -6.07
N VAL A 139 19.35 0.92 -5.50
CA VAL A 139 18.46 0.01 -6.21
C VAL A 139 17.05 0.62 -6.25
N ALA A 140 16.66 1.17 -7.39
CA ALA A 140 15.32 1.71 -7.62
C ALA A 140 14.36 0.66 -8.21
N THR A 141 14.90 -0.48 -8.68
CA THR A 141 14.11 -1.59 -9.22
C THR A 141 14.53 -2.91 -8.56
N PRO A 142 13.97 -3.22 -7.37
CA PRO A 142 14.35 -4.43 -6.62
C PRO A 142 13.92 -5.74 -7.29
N PHE A 143 13.03 -5.70 -8.28
CA PHE A 143 12.62 -6.88 -9.04
C PHE A 143 12.21 -6.53 -10.50
N PRO A 144 12.67 -7.29 -11.52
CA PRO A 144 13.86 -8.16 -11.46
C PRO A 144 15.11 -7.38 -11.03
N PHE A 145 15.99 -8.04 -10.30
CA PHE A 145 17.16 -7.38 -9.70
C PHE A 145 18.17 -6.97 -10.79
N PRO A 146 18.83 -5.80 -10.72
CA PRO A 146 19.82 -5.33 -11.68
C PRO A 146 21.16 -6.05 -11.48
N GLU A 147 21.22 -7.31 -11.90
CA GLU A 147 22.31 -8.26 -11.59
C GLU A 147 23.69 -7.75 -12.03
N LYS A 148 23.82 -7.29 -13.28
CA LYS A 148 25.11 -6.81 -13.81
C LYS A 148 25.65 -5.63 -13.02
N LEU A 149 24.77 -4.64 -12.77
CA LEU A 149 25.14 -3.46 -11.99
C LEU A 149 25.59 -3.85 -10.57
N ALA A 150 24.87 -4.78 -9.95
CA ALA A 150 25.21 -5.26 -8.61
C ALA A 150 26.53 -6.02 -8.58
N VAL A 151 26.83 -6.84 -9.60
CA VAL A 151 28.10 -7.52 -9.72
C VAL A 151 29.25 -6.52 -9.89
N GLU A 152 29.08 -5.50 -10.73
CA GLU A 152 30.05 -4.41 -10.87
C GLU A 152 30.28 -3.66 -9.55
N PHE A 153 29.21 -3.38 -8.83
CA PHE A 153 29.29 -2.77 -7.50
C PHE A 153 30.09 -3.62 -6.52
N LEU A 154 29.92 -4.94 -6.51
CA LEU A 154 30.58 -5.85 -5.58
C LEU A 154 32.09 -6.02 -5.86
N GLN A 155 32.51 -5.79 -7.10
CA GLN A 155 33.92 -5.99 -7.47
C GLN A 155 34.88 -5.14 -6.65
N GLY A 156 35.86 -5.79 -6.03
CA GLY A 156 36.91 -5.14 -5.25
C GLY A 156 36.48 -4.65 -3.85
N LEU A 157 35.23 -4.93 -3.42
CA LEU A 157 34.79 -4.69 -2.05
C LEU A 157 35.15 -5.86 -1.13
N ASP A 158 35.35 -5.58 0.15
CA ASP A 158 35.50 -6.55 1.22
C ASP A 158 34.20 -6.80 1.98
N GLU A 159 33.46 -5.73 2.26
CA GLU A 159 32.20 -5.79 3.01
C GLU A 159 31.16 -4.84 2.40
N VAL A 160 29.89 -5.23 2.49
CA VAL A 160 28.73 -4.41 2.10
C VAL A 160 27.70 -4.40 3.22
N LEU A 161 27.17 -3.23 3.57
CA LEU A 161 26.03 -3.04 4.44
C LEU A 161 24.75 -2.84 3.59
N CYS A 162 23.73 -3.66 3.82
CA CYS A 162 22.42 -3.52 3.18
C CYS A 162 21.45 -2.75 4.10
N LEU A 163 20.98 -1.60 3.62
CA LEU A 163 20.03 -0.74 4.32
C LEU A 163 18.73 -0.67 3.54
N GLU A 164 17.75 -1.43 3.99
CA GLU A 164 16.43 -1.56 3.37
C GLU A 164 15.33 -1.69 4.42
N GLU A 165 14.10 -1.35 4.09
CA GLU A 165 12.97 -1.51 5.00
C GLU A 165 12.32 -2.87 4.86
N LEU A 166 11.77 -3.40 5.97
CA LEU A 166 11.06 -4.67 6.09
C LEU A 166 11.93 -5.86 5.65
N ASP A 167 11.58 -6.54 4.57
CA ASP A 167 12.25 -7.77 4.15
C ASP A 167 13.63 -7.53 3.54
N PRO A 168 14.60 -8.42 3.81
CA PRO A 168 15.96 -8.31 3.28
C PRO A 168 16.03 -8.79 1.81
N VAL A 169 15.51 -7.99 0.88
CA VAL A 169 15.46 -8.31 -0.55
C VAL A 169 16.82 -8.11 -1.19
N ILE A 170 17.40 -6.92 -1.06
CA ILE A 170 18.73 -6.60 -1.60
C ILE A 170 19.80 -7.49 -0.95
N GLU A 171 19.73 -7.66 0.36
CA GLU A 171 20.71 -8.48 1.09
C GLU A 171 20.74 -9.93 0.57
N ARG A 172 19.57 -10.54 0.35
CA ARG A 172 19.47 -11.91 -0.21
C ARG A 172 19.99 -11.97 -1.64
N GLU A 173 19.65 -11.01 -2.47
CA GLU A 173 20.15 -10.96 -3.84
C GLU A 173 21.69 -10.81 -3.89
N LEU A 174 22.26 -9.93 -3.07
CA LEU A 174 23.71 -9.78 -3.03
C LEU A 174 24.42 -11.03 -2.49
N ILE A 175 23.86 -11.70 -1.47
CA ILE A 175 24.38 -13.00 -1.00
C ILE A 175 24.32 -14.04 -2.11
N PHE A 176 23.21 -14.12 -2.85
CA PHE A 176 23.07 -15.02 -3.99
C PHE A 176 24.12 -14.74 -5.07
N LEU A 177 24.31 -13.46 -5.43
CA LEU A 177 25.29 -13.05 -6.43
C LEU A 177 26.74 -13.34 -5.99
N CYS A 178 27.06 -13.11 -4.72
CA CYS A 178 28.37 -13.49 -4.17
C CYS A 178 28.63 -15.00 -4.33
N GLY A 179 27.62 -15.83 -4.07
CA GLY A 179 27.72 -17.28 -4.29
C GLY A 179 27.84 -17.64 -5.77
N LYS A 180 26.96 -17.08 -6.62
CA LYS A 180 26.92 -17.35 -8.06
C LYS A 180 28.22 -16.99 -8.78
N TYR A 181 28.82 -15.86 -8.43
CA TYR A 181 30.01 -15.32 -9.09
C TYR A 181 31.32 -15.54 -8.29
N GLN A 182 31.23 -16.29 -7.19
CA GLN A 182 32.41 -16.60 -6.32
C GLN A 182 33.13 -15.32 -5.83
N LEU A 183 32.33 -14.28 -5.46
CA LEU A 183 32.88 -13.03 -4.96
C LEU A 183 33.10 -13.14 -3.44
N PRO A 184 34.32 -12.85 -2.92
CA PRO A 184 34.64 -12.99 -1.50
C PRO A 184 34.18 -11.75 -0.69
N VAL A 185 32.96 -11.26 -0.92
CA VAL A 185 32.42 -10.07 -0.27
C VAL A 185 31.54 -10.48 0.88
N LYS A 186 31.74 -9.91 2.05
CA LYS A 186 30.88 -10.14 3.22
C LYS A 186 29.68 -9.22 3.18
N ILE A 187 28.49 -9.80 3.08
CA ILE A 187 27.23 -9.06 3.10
C ILE A 187 26.73 -8.99 4.54
N ARG A 188 26.42 -7.78 5.00
CA ARG A 188 25.85 -7.46 6.31
C ARG A 188 24.52 -6.76 6.16
N GLY A 189 23.61 -6.95 7.11
CA GLY A 189 22.32 -6.31 7.11
C GLY A 189 21.39 -6.90 8.17
N LYS A 190 20.15 -7.13 7.80
CA LYS A 190 19.12 -7.70 8.67
C LYS A 190 19.36 -9.15 9.03
N LEU A 191 19.90 -9.94 8.09
CA LEU A 191 20.17 -11.38 8.30
C LEU A 191 21.33 -11.62 9.26
N THR A 192 22.29 -10.71 9.27
CA THR A 192 23.44 -10.75 10.18
C THR A 192 23.20 -10.03 11.51
N GLY A 193 22.10 -9.29 11.62
CA GLY A 193 21.75 -8.53 12.82
C GLY A 193 22.45 -7.17 12.93
N ASP A 194 23.14 -6.73 11.89
CA ASP A 194 23.76 -5.40 11.83
C ASP A 194 22.72 -4.28 11.64
N VAL A 195 21.56 -4.61 11.08
CA VAL A 195 20.41 -3.69 10.87
C VAL A 195 19.16 -4.29 11.52
N LYS A 196 18.30 -3.45 12.10
CA LYS A 196 17.05 -3.91 12.72
C LYS A 196 16.12 -4.56 11.69
N ARG A 197 15.43 -5.64 12.09
CA ARG A 197 14.54 -6.40 11.20
C ARG A 197 13.15 -5.81 11.03
N ALA A 198 12.70 -5.00 11.98
CA ALA A 198 11.33 -4.49 12.01
C ALA A 198 11.29 -2.97 12.24
N GLY A 199 10.21 -2.37 11.80
CA GLY A 199 9.99 -0.92 11.87
C GLY A 199 10.59 -0.18 10.67
N GLU A 200 10.24 1.10 10.57
CA GLU A 200 10.77 1.97 9.52
C GLU A 200 12.22 2.39 9.82
N ASN A 201 12.97 2.69 8.78
CA ASN A 201 14.24 3.37 8.91
C ASN A 201 14.02 4.87 9.12
N THR A 202 14.80 5.47 9.98
CA THR A 202 14.84 6.92 10.18
C THR A 202 16.25 7.43 9.86
N ARG A 203 16.36 8.73 9.66
CA ARG A 203 17.67 9.37 9.48
C ARG A 203 18.65 8.97 10.58
N ASP A 204 18.22 8.99 11.84
CA ASP A 204 19.09 8.68 12.97
C ASP A 204 19.50 7.20 13.03
N THR A 205 18.56 6.28 12.74
CA THR A 205 18.90 4.85 12.73
C THR A 205 19.85 4.50 11.59
N VAL A 206 19.64 5.07 10.40
CA VAL A 206 20.56 4.86 9.26
C VAL A 206 21.92 5.48 9.53
N TYR A 207 21.96 6.66 10.12
CA TYR A 207 23.21 7.30 10.52
C TYR A 207 24.01 6.42 11.50
N ASP A 208 23.36 5.89 12.54
CA ASP A 208 24.00 5.01 13.52
C ASP A 208 24.50 3.71 12.90
N ASP A 209 23.72 3.08 12.01
CA ASP A 209 24.08 1.84 11.32
C ASP A 209 25.29 2.07 10.38
N VAL A 210 25.28 3.17 9.61
CA VAL A 210 26.41 3.55 8.75
C VAL A 210 27.65 3.89 9.57
N ALA A 211 27.51 4.64 10.64
CA ALA A 211 28.63 5.00 11.51
C ALA A 211 29.26 3.74 12.14
N ALA A 212 28.45 2.82 12.62
CA ALA A 212 28.92 1.55 13.18
C ALA A 212 29.64 0.70 12.12
N PHE A 213 29.08 0.59 10.91
CA PHE A 213 29.70 -0.14 9.79
C PHE A 213 31.03 0.46 9.35
N MET A 214 31.09 1.78 9.25
CA MET A 214 32.30 2.50 8.82
C MET A 214 33.35 2.64 9.93
N GLY A 215 32.99 2.37 11.19
CA GLY A 215 33.85 2.61 12.33
C GLY A 215 33.99 4.11 12.65
N TRP A 216 33.04 4.91 12.27
CA TRP A 216 33.01 6.35 12.60
C TRP A 216 32.50 6.57 14.02
N PRO A 217 32.93 7.63 14.70
CA PRO A 217 32.34 7.97 15.99
C PRO A 217 30.85 8.29 15.81
N LYS A 218 30.05 7.81 16.76
CA LYS A 218 28.63 8.22 16.80
C LYS A 218 28.55 9.73 16.97
N ALA A 219 27.54 10.33 16.35
CA ALA A 219 27.25 11.73 16.63
C ALA A 219 26.88 11.87 18.11
N GLU A 220 27.52 12.81 18.79
CA GLU A 220 26.98 13.20 20.09
C GLU A 220 25.60 13.84 19.86
N PRO A 221 24.56 13.36 20.59
CA PRO A 221 23.25 13.99 20.45
C PRO A 221 23.40 15.46 20.78
N ALA A 222 23.05 16.32 19.82
CA ALA A 222 23.03 17.77 20.08
C ALA A 222 22.16 17.98 21.33
N ALA A 223 22.66 18.79 22.28
CA ALA A 223 21.90 19.16 23.46
C ALA A 223 20.73 20.06 23.03
N LEU A 224 19.71 19.43 22.46
CA LEU A 224 18.47 20.11 22.11
C LEU A 224 17.68 20.35 23.42
N PRO A 225 17.02 21.51 23.55
CA PRO A 225 16.09 21.71 24.65
C PRO A 225 15.02 20.60 24.63
N GLU A 226 14.62 20.11 25.80
CA GLU A 226 13.54 19.12 25.89
C GLU A 226 12.35 19.59 25.05
N PRO A 227 11.87 18.78 24.11
CA PRO A 227 10.71 19.17 23.31
C PRO A 227 9.51 19.37 24.25
N PRO A 228 8.66 20.37 24.00
CA PRO A 228 7.46 20.55 24.80
C PRO A 228 6.62 19.28 24.79
N VAL A 229 6.06 18.91 25.93
CA VAL A 229 5.18 17.74 26.04
C VAL A 229 4.03 17.89 25.06
N SER A 230 4.03 17.12 23.99
CA SER A 230 2.93 17.10 23.03
C SER A 230 1.85 16.12 23.49
N VAL A 231 0.59 16.54 23.36
CA VAL A 231 -0.54 15.66 23.63
C VAL A 231 -0.58 14.56 22.56
N VAL A 232 -0.55 13.30 22.99
CA VAL A 232 -0.71 12.16 22.08
C VAL A 232 -2.10 12.24 21.42
N ARG A 233 -2.13 12.26 20.11
CA ARG A 233 -3.36 12.31 19.30
C ARG A 233 -3.48 11.04 18.44
N PRO A 234 -3.90 9.91 19.01
CA PRO A 234 -4.11 8.69 18.24
C PRO A 234 -5.25 8.90 17.24
N PRO A 235 -5.29 8.13 16.16
CA PRO A 235 -6.45 8.10 15.25
C PRO A 235 -7.71 7.74 16.04
N VAL A 236 -8.75 8.57 15.93
CA VAL A 236 -10.03 8.36 16.60
C VAL A 236 -11.19 8.66 15.65
N LEU A 237 -12.33 8.06 15.91
CA LEU A 237 -13.56 8.39 15.20
C LEU A 237 -13.93 9.85 15.45
N CYS A 238 -14.37 10.56 14.41
CA CYS A 238 -14.76 11.97 14.48
C CYS A 238 -15.88 12.20 15.51
N ALA A 239 -16.00 13.44 16.00
CA ALA A 239 -17.12 13.84 16.81
C ALA A 239 -18.43 13.76 15.97
N GLY A 240 -19.50 13.18 16.52
CA GLY A 240 -20.77 12.99 15.81
C GLY A 240 -20.72 11.95 14.67
N CYS A 241 -19.66 11.15 14.58
CA CYS A 241 -19.50 10.16 13.55
C CYS A 241 -20.58 9.06 13.62
N PRO A 242 -21.27 8.74 12.50
CA PRO A 242 -22.28 7.68 12.47
C PRO A 242 -21.74 6.29 12.83
N HIS A 243 -20.46 6.01 12.55
CA HIS A 243 -19.82 4.76 12.98
C HIS A 243 -19.89 4.57 14.50
N ARG A 244 -19.78 5.66 15.29
CA ARG A 244 -19.96 5.60 16.75
C ARG A 244 -21.36 5.14 17.12
N ALA A 245 -22.38 5.60 16.41
CA ALA A 245 -23.77 5.21 16.64
C ALA A 245 -24.00 3.74 16.34
N SER A 246 -23.43 3.21 15.26
CA SER A 246 -23.49 1.79 14.91
C SER A 246 -22.88 0.91 15.99
N PHE A 247 -21.65 1.22 16.42
CA PHE A 247 -21.00 0.50 17.51
C PHE A 247 -21.77 0.58 18.82
N TYR A 248 -22.24 1.77 19.18
CA TYR A 248 -22.97 1.97 20.43
C TYR A 248 -24.30 1.20 20.45
N ALA A 249 -25.03 1.21 19.34
CA ALA A 249 -26.29 0.47 19.23
C ALA A 249 -26.08 -1.04 19.41
N VAL A 250 -25.09 -1.60 18.72
CA VAL A 250 -24.76 -3.04 18.84
C VAL A 250 -24.23 -3.37 20.24
N LYS A 251 -23.34 -2.55 20.80
CA LYS A 251 -22.84 -2.73 22.17
C LYS A 251 -23.96 -2.79 23.18
N ARG A 252 -24.94 -1.89 23.07
CA ARG A 252 -26.12 -1.91 23.95
C ARG A 252 -26.98 -3.15 23.77
N ALA A 253 -27.26 -3.52 22.53
CA ALA A 253 -28.09 -4.67 22.20
C ALA A 253 -27.44 -5.99 22.67
N MET A 254 -26.11 -6.08 22.62
CA MET A 254 -25.38 -7.30 22.98
C MET A 254 -24.92 -7.35 24.45
N LYS A 255 -25.32 -6.36 25.27
CA LYS A 255 -24.93 -6.35 26.68
C LYS A 255 -25.38 -7.64 27.40
N GLY A 256 -24.38 -8.37 27.96
CA GLY A 256 -24.62 -9.63 28.68
C GLY A 256 -24.82 -10.86 27.77
N GLN A 257 -24.66 -10.72 26.45
CA GLN A 257 -24.69 -11.84 25.51
C GLN A 257 -23.29 -12.18 25.04
N LYS A 258 -23.04 -13.47 24.73
CA LYS A 258 -21.79 -13.89 24.08
C LYS A 258 -21.79 -13.40 22.64
N SER A 259 -20.90 -12.47 22.35
CA SER A 259 -20.80 -11.86 21.02
C SER A 259 -19.35 -11.66 20.60
N VAL A 260 -19.12 -11.62 19.30
CA VAL A 260 -17.85 -11.27 18.67
C VAL A 260 -18.09 -10.23 17.58
N PHE A 261 -17.18 -9.26 17.50
CA PHE A 261 -17.27 -8.11 16.62
C PHE A 261 -16.11 -8.11 15.63
N CYS A 262 -16.39 -8.42 14.38
CA CYS A 262 -15.41 -8.44 13.31
C CYS A 262 -15.43 -7.08 12.61
N GLY A 263 -14.32 -6.37 12.67
CA GLY A 263 -14.14 -5.05 12.07
C GLY A 263 -13.69 -5.10 10.62
N ASP A 264 -13.55 -3.93 10.04
CA ASP A 264 -13.07 -3.70 8.69
C ASP A 264 -11.97 -2.64 8.69
N ILE A 265 -11.06 -2.69 7.72
CA ILE A 265 -10.01 -1.68 7.60
C ILE A 265 -10.63 -0.35 7.20
N GLY A 266 -10.42 0.66 8.03
CA GLY A 266 -10.97 2.01 7.90
C GLY A 266 -11.53 2.52 9.22
N CYS A 267 -12.57 3.34 9.19
CA CYS A 267 -13.21 3.87 10.40
C CYS A 267 -13.76 2.76 11.30
N TYR A 268 -14.14 1.61 10.75
CA TYR A 268 -14.58 0.47 11.56
C TYR A 268 -13.44 -0.25 12.30
N THR A 269 -12.16 -0.04 11.96
CA THR A 269 -11.03 -0.45 12.81
C THR A 269 -10.95 0.41 14.08
N LEU A 270 -11.27 1.71 13.97
CA LEU A 270 -11.15 2.64 15.09
C LEU A 270 -12.17 2.40 16.23
N GLY A 271 -13.12 1.51 16.01
CA GLY A 271 -14.04 1.04 17.04
C GLY A 271 -13.41 0.17 18.12
N ASN A 272 -12.14 -0.26 17.94
CA ASN A 272 -11.41 -1.00 18.98
C ASN A 272 -11.01 -0.10 20.16
N ALA A 273 -10.92 1.22 19.94
CA ALA A 273 -10.53 2.15 20.99
C ALA A 273 -11.63 2.35 22.04
N MET A 274 -11.19 2.52 23.30
CA MET A 274 -12.10 2.87 24.39
C MET A 274 -12.80 4.21 24.12
N PRO A 275 -14.05 4.40 24.54
CA PRO A 275 -14.89 3.51 25.34
C PRO A 275 -15.71 2.51 24.51
N LEU A 276 -15.52 2.45 23.19
CA LEU A 276 -16.30 1.56 22.34
C LEU A 276 -15.91 0.10 22.54
N ASP A 277 -14.65 -0.26 22.35
CA ASP A 277 -14.16 -1.63 22.51
C ASP A 277 -15.05 -2.63 21.78
N MET A 278 -15.21 -2.42 20.46
CA MET A 278 -16.20 -3.09 19.60
C MET A 278 -15.57 -3.72 18.36
N VAL A 279 -14.29 -4.09 18.44
CA VAL A 279 -13.59 -4.79 17.36
C VAL A 279 -12.69 -5.85 17.96
N ASP A 280 -13.10 -7.11 17.84
CA ASP A 280 -12.33 -8.27 18.31
C ASP A 280 -11.37 -8.79 17.24
N THR A 281 -11.71 -8.64 15.95
CA THR A 281 -10.89 -9.07 14.81
C THR A 281 -10.92 -8.03 13.71
N CYS A 282 -9.75 -7.78 13.10
CA CYS A 282 -9.62 -6.95 11.90
C CYS A 282 -8.38 -7.41 11.13
N LEU A 283 -8.54 -7.84 9.88
CA LEU A 283 -7.45 -8.42 9.11
C LEU A 283 -7.21 -7.64 7.80
N CYS A 284 -8.18 -7.67 6.90
CA CYS A 284 -8.14 -6.93 5.64
C CYS A 284 -9.56 -6.51 5.25
N MET A 285 -9.66 -5.61 4.25
CA MET A 285 -10.95 -5.13 3.77
C MET A 285 -11.83 -6.30 3.29
N GLY A 286 -13.02 -6.44 3.89
CA GLY A 286 -14.00 -7.48 3.59
C GLY A 286 -13.89 -8.76 4.40
N ALA A 287 -12.74 -9.08 4.98
CA ALA A 287 -12.54 -10.33 5.73
C ALA A 287 -13.46 -10.48 6.95
N GLY A 288 -13.97 -9.38 7.50
CA GLY A 288 -14.83 -9.39 8.69
C GLY A 288 -16.07 -10.28 8.52
N ILE A 289 -16.66 -10.34 7.32
CA ILE A 289 -17.83 -11.17 7.03
C ILE A 289 -17.47 -12.66 7.11
N ASP A 290 -16.41 -13.07 6.44
CA ASP A 290 -15.98 -14.46 6.37
C ASP A 290 -15.47 -14.95 7.74
N ILE A 291 -14.77 -14.09 8.49
CA ILE A 291 -14.34 -14.37 9.86
C ILE A 291 -15.57 -14.58 10.77
N ALA A 292 -16.58 -13.70 10.68
CA ALA A 292 -17.80 -13.81 11.48
C ALA A 292 -18.55 -15.11 11.17
N GLN A 293 -18.62 -15.52 9.90
CA GLN A 293 -19.20 -16.81 9.49
C GLN A 293 -18.43 -18.01 10.05
N GLY A 294 -17.10 -17.98 9.91
CA GLY A 294 -16.24 -19.05 10.41
C GLY A 294 -16.39 -19.23 11.93
N ILE A 295 -16.35 -18.13 12.69
CA ILE A 295 -16.55 -18.17 14.15
C ILE A 295 -17.94 -18.68 14.49
N GLY A 296 -18.98 -18.21 13.80
CA GLY A 296 -20.36 -18.66 14.02
C GLY A 296 -20.56 -20.14 13.76
N ALA A 297 -19.88 -20.71 12.76
CA ALA A 297 -19.96 -22.11 12.42
C ALA A 297 -19.32 -23.03 13.49
N VAL A 298 -18.23 -22.57 14.13
CA VAL A 298 -17.47 -23.40 15.10
C VAL A 298 -17.77 -23.07 16.55
N THR A 299 -18.54 -22.02 16.82
CA THR A 299 -18.85 -21.57 18.20
C THR A 299 -20.37 -21.47 18.40
N PRO A 300 -21.03 -22.56 18.74
CA PRO A 300 -22.49 -22.56 18.96
C PRO A 300 -22.92 -21.53 20.01
N GLY A 301 -23.97 -20.77 19.70
CA GLY A 301 -24.53 -19.75 20.58
C GLY A 301 -23.78 -18.40 20.61
N MET A 302 -22.69 -18.26 19.86
CA MET A 302 -22.02 -16.98 19.67
C MET A 302 -22.84 -16.08 18.72
N LYS A 303 -23.01 -14.82 19.08
CA LYS A 303 -23.58 -13.79 18.19
C LYS A 303 -22.45 -13.10 17.45
N CYS A 304 -22.34 -13.35 16.15
CA CYS A 304 -21.27 -12.81 15.32
C CYS A 304 -21.75 -11.60 14.54
N PHE A 305 -20.98 -10.52 14.58
CA PHE A 305 -21.24 -9.28 13.86
C PHE A 305 -20.05 -8.97 12.95
N ALA A 306 -20.35 -8.48 11.75
CA ALA A 306 -19.36 -7.88 10.86
C ALA A 306 -19.71 -6.42 10.63
N PHE A 307 -18.77 -5.53 10.91
CA PHE A 307 -18.84 -4.13 10.55
C PHE A 307 -18.09 -3.95 9.24
N VAL A 308 -18.73 -3.39 8.23
CA VAL A 308 -18.18 -3.27 6.88
C VAL A 308 -18.35 -1.84 6.39
N GLY A 309 -17.27 -1.25 5.87
CA GLY A 309 -17.31 0.06 5.22
C GLY A 309 -18.04 0.01 3.88
N ASP A 310 -18.53 1.15 3.42
CA ASP A 310 -19.23 1.29 2.15
C ASP A 310 -18.34 0.89 0.95
N SER A 311 -17.13 1.42 0.90
CA SER A 311 -16.15 1.05 -0.14
C SER A 311 -15.85 -0.44 -0.15
N THR A 312 -15.60 -1.03 1.02
CA THR A 312 -15.37 -2.46 1.16
C THR A 312 -16.59 -3.28 0.73
N PHE A 313 -17.78 -2.84 1.11
CA PHE A 313 -19.02 -3.54 0.74
C PHE A 313 -19.15 -3.63 -0.78
N PHE A 314 -18.99 -2.51 -1.50
CA PHE A 314 -19.14 -2.49 -2.96
C PHE A 314 -17.94 -3.09 -3.70
N ALA A 315 -16.73 -3.00 -3.16
CA ALA A 315 -15.52 -3.47 -3.85
C ALA A 315 -15.25 -4.97 -3.66
N SER A 316 -15.51 -5.53 -2.48
CA SER A 316 -15.11 -6.89 -2.15
C SER A 316 -16.15 -7.73 -1.42
N SER A 317 -17.07 -7.12 -0.67
CA SER A 317 -17.94 -7.84 0.25
C SER A 317 -19.28 -8.28 -0.34
N ILE A 318 -19.69 -7.81 -1.53
CA ILE A 318 -20.96 -8.19 -2.15
C ILE A 318 -21.04 -9.70 -2.39
N ILE A 319 -19.93 -10.30 -2.84
CA ILE A 319 -19.87 -11.76 -3.11
C ILE A 319 -19.99 -12.54 -1.80
N SER A 320 -19.21 -12.18 -0.78
CA SER A 320 -19.25 -12.80 0.53
C SER A 320 -20.64 -12.67 1.18
N TYR A 321 -21.28 -11.50 1.06
CA TYR A 321 -22.63 -11.26 1.56
C TYR A 321 -23.66 -12.15 0.84
N SER A 322 -23.58 -12.30 -0.48
CA SER A 322 -24.49 -13.12 -1.26
C SER A 322 -24.34 -14.61 -0.91
N ILE A 323 -23.12 -15.07 -0.69
CA ILE A 323 -22.85 -16.43 -0.22
C ILE A 323 -23.41 -16.63 1.19
N SER A 324 -23.18 -15.70 2.10
CA SER A 324 -23.70 -15.73 3.47
C SER A 324 -25.23 -15.82 3.51
N SER A 325 -25.90 -15.00 2.71
CA SER A 325 -27.37 -14.99 2.67
C SER A 325 -27.96 -16.30 2.11
N SER A 326 -27.25 -16.97 1.21
CA SER A 326 -27.64 -18.27 0.64
C SER A 326 -27.45 -19.43 1.62
N PHE A 327 -26.50 -19.31 2.56
CA PHE A 327 -26.26 -20.30 3.62
C PHE A 327 -26.98 -19.97 4.95
N CYS A 328 -27.72 -18.87 5.02
CA CYS A 328 -28.38 -18.40 6.26
C CYS A 328 -29.62 -19.22 6.65
N THR A 329 -29.42 -20.47 6.96
CA THR A 329 -30.09 -21.16 8.07
C THR A 329 -29.38 -20.87 9.41
N PHE A 330 -28.27 -20.13 9.43
CA PHE A 330 -27.54 -19.72 10.63
C PHE A 330 -27.84 -18.26 10.99
N SER A 331 -28.74 -18.09 11.92
CA SER A 331 -29.37 -16.83 12.37
C SER A 331 -28.47 -15.90 13.19
N SER A 332 -27.22 -15.67 12.83
CA SER A 332 -26.33 -14.94 13.76
C SER A 332 -25.32 -13.96 13.16
N ALA A 333 -25.22 -13.73 11.85
CA ALA A 333 -24.34 -12.71 11.31
C ALA A 333 -25.14 -11.50 10.82
N ILE A 334 -24.94 -10.34 11.45
CA ILE A 334 -25.52 -9.07 11.03
C ILE A 334 -24.41 -8.24 10.37
N VAL A 335 -24.57 -7.98 9.07
CA VAL A 335 -23.74 -7.04 8.32
C VAL A 335 -24.42 -5.66 8.42
N ILE A 336 -23.70 -4.65 8.91
CA ILE A 336 -24.18 -3.28 9.03
C ILE A 336 -23.42 -2.40 8.04
N PRO A 337 -23.90 -2.24 6.79
CA PRO A 337 -23.35 -1.27 5.88
C PRO A 337 -23.88 0.13 6.22
N TYR A 338 -23.02 1.13 6.15
CA TYR A 338 -23.30 2.52 6.49
C TYR A 338 -24.51 3.19 5.80
N PRO A 339 -24.85 2.94 4.52
CA PRO A 339 -25.94 3.65 3.88
C PRO A 339 -27.35 3.22 4.33
N PHE A 340 -27.50 2.07 4.96
CA PHE A 340 -28.84 1.53 5.29
C PHE A 340 -29.47 2.13 6.55
N LEU A 341 -28.72 2.85 7.37
CA LEU A 341 -29.24 3.47 8.59
C LEU A 341 -29.91 4.82 8.37
N LEU A 342 -29.88 5.39 7.16
CA LEU A 342 -30.47 6.70 6.85
C LEU A 342 -31.75 6.62 6.02
N SER A 343 -32.26 5.46 5.63
CA SER A 343 -33.58 5.34 5.05
C SER A 343 -34.62 5.18 6.16
N GLU A 344 -35.17 6.27 6.63
CA GLU A 344 -36.41 6.20 7.39
C GLU A 344 -37.47 5.44 6.56
N PRO A 345 -38.21 4.48 7.18
CA PRO A 345 -39.39 3.94 6.52
C PRO A 345 -40.38 5.09 6.39
N ARG A 346 -40.51 5.62 5.19
CA ARG A 346 -41.67 6.53 4.90
C ARG A 346 -42.90 5.72 5.19
N SER A 347 -43.57 6.05 6.27
CA SER A 347 -44.93 5.60 6.57
C SER A 347 -45.85 6.04 5.42
N GLN A 348 -46.17 5.09 4.54
CA GLN A 348 -47.30 5.31 3.64
C GLN A 348 -48.59 5.33 4.47
N PRO A 349 -49.47 6.33 4.29
CA PRO A 349 -50.79 6.30 4.92
C PRO A 349 -51.60 5.15 4.33
N ALA A 350 -52.17 4.37 5.23
CA ALA A 350 -53.10 3.31 4.90
C ALA A 350 -54.27 3.87 4.10
N ASN A 351 -54.42 3.48 2.84
CA ASN A 351 -55.63 3.73 2.08
C ASN A 351 -56.34 2.38 1.91
N THR A 352 -57.43 2.28 2.69
CA THR A 352 -58.44 1.22 2.59
C THR A 352 -59.30 1.46 1.38
N SER A 353 -59.38 0.51 0.42
CA SER A 353 -60.68 0.04 -0.11
C SER A 353 -60.52 -0.83 -1.38
N ARG A 354 -61.18 -1.99 -1.29
CA ARG A 354 -61.87 -2.80 -2.31
C ARG A 354 -61.06 -3.49 -3.43
N ALA A 355 -60.96 -4.76 -3.26
CA ALA A 355 -61.62 -5.91 -3.95
C ALA A 355 -61.65 -5.92 -5.49
N ALA A 356 -61.16 -6.98 -6.03
CA ALA A 356 -61.67 -7.94 -7.00
C ALA A 356 -60.74 -8.24 -8.19
N ASP A 357 -60.49 -9.56 -8.33
CA ASP A 357 -60.27 -10.35 -9.54
C ASP A 357 -59.37 -9.89 -10.71
N ASP A 358 -58.38 -10.57 -11.06
CA ASP A 358 -58.38 -11.59 -12.13
C ASP A 358 -56.96 -12.07 -12.50
N THR A 359 -56.94 -13.32 -12.78
CA THR A 359 -56.04 -14.27 -13.41
C THR A 359 -54.88 -13.86 -14.33
N SER A 360 -53.78 -14.59 -14.10
CA SER A 360 -52.81 -15.21 -15.04
C SER A 360 -51.53 -14.44 -15.41
N PRO A 361 -50.44 -15.18 -15.68
CA PRO A 361 -49.05 -14.65 -15.61
C PRO A 361 -48.50 -14.31 -16.98
N SER A 362 -47.82 -13.19 -17.09
CA SER A 362 -46.98 -12.91 -18.23
C SER A 362 -45.57 -12.46 -17.81
N ARG A 363 -44.63 -13.12 -18.37
CA ARG A 363 -43.17 -12.83 -18.32
C ARG A 363 -42.89 -11.42 -18.78
N ALA A 364 -42.08 -10.68 -18.04
CA ALA A 364 -41.42 -9.50 -18.55
C ALA A 364 -39.91 -9.52 -18.27
N PRO A 365 -39.09 -9.12 -19.23
CA PRO A 365 -37.62 -9.17 -19.12
C PRO A 365 -37.11 -7.90 -18.43
N TRP A 366 -36.07 -8.10 -17.64
CA TRP A 366 -35.34 -7.03 -16.98
C TRP A 366 -34.49 -6.27 -18.02
N SER A 367 -34.84 -5.03 -18.29
CA SER A 367 -33.99 -4.10 -19.03
C SER A 367 -33.44 -3.04 -18.05
N MET A 368 -32.13 -3.09 -17.82
CA MET A 368 -31.40 -2.01 -17.16
C MET A 368 -31.29 -0.83 -18.12
N LYS A 369 -32.01 0.26 -17.84
CA LYS A 369 -31.76 1.55 -18.49
C LYS A 369 -30.80 2.35 -17.62
N CYS A 370 -29.56 2.52 -18.08
CA CYS A 370 -28.66 3.54 -17.54
C CYS A 370 -29.18 4.92 -17.93
N ALA A 371 -29.61 5.71 -16.98
CA ALA A 371 -29.94 7.11 -17.20
C ALA A 371 -28.65 7.94 -17.17
N GLY A 372 -28.29 8.49 -18.33
CA GLY A 372 -27.17 9.42 -18.47
C GLY A 372 -27.53 10.79 -17.88
N ALA A 373 -26.81 11.19 -16.84
CA ALA A 373 -26.84 12.55 -16.33
C ALA A 373 -25.85 13.42 -17.11
N ARG A 374 -26.36 14.34 -17.93
CA ARG A 374 -25.57 15.43 -18.52
C ARG A 374 -25.25 16.46 -17.45
N ALA A 375 -23.95 16.59 -17.11
CA ALA A 375 -23.48 17.69 -16.29
C ALA A 375 -23.42 18.98 -17.14
N GLN A 376 -24.24 19.98 -16.81
CA GLN A 376 -24.09 21.34 -17.32
C GLN A 376 -22.96 22.04 -16.54
N ARG A 377 -21.92 22.44 -17.28
CA ARG A 377 -20.86 23.32 -16.77
C ARG A 377 -21.39 24.75 -16.66
N THR A 378 -21.57 25.26 -15.45
CA THR A 378 -21.66 26.69 -15.20
C THR A 378 -20.30 27.21 -14.73
N LYS A 379 -19.71 28.09 -15.55
CA LYS A 379 -18.52 28.86 -15.19
C LYS A 379 -18.92 29.97 -14.22
N ALA A 380 -18.33 29.99 -13.03
CA ALA A 380 -18.32 31.16 -12.17
C ALA A 380 -16.87 31.49 -11.77
N PRO A 381 -16.45 32.76 -11.80
CA PRO A 381 -15.06 33.14 -11.56
C PRO A 381 -14.75 33.20 -10.06
N CYS A 382 -13.70 32.52 -9.68
CA CYS A 382 -13.16 32.54 -8.30
C CYS A 382 -12.40 33.86 -8.08
N ARG A 383 -12.98 34.78 -7.28
CA ARG A 383 -12.25 35.96 -6.77
C ARG A 383 -11.44 35.56 -5.55
N ALA A 384 -10.12 35.66 -5.69
CA ALA A 384 -9.18 35.54 -4.58
C ALA A 384 -9.38 36.70 -3.59
N ARG A 385 -9.73 36.40 -2.35
CA ARG A 385 -9.59 37.34 -1.22
C ARG A 385 -8.33 36.98 -0.46
N ARG A 386 -7.33 37.84 -0.57
CA ARG A 386 -6.17 37.92 0.34
C ARG A 386 -6.69 38.35 1.73
N ARG A 387 -6.44 37.51 2.74
CA ARG A 387 -6.46 37.96 4.15
C ARG A 387 -5.06 37.89 4.67
N THR A 388 -4.49 39.07 4.88
CA THR A 388 -3.32 39.32 5.70
C THR A 388 -3.74 39.35 7.16
N HIS A 389 -3.08 38.60 8.01
CA HIS A 389 -3.12 38.81 9.46
C HIS A 389 -1.68 38.76 10.00
N PRO A 390 -1.27 39.79 10.78
CA PRO A 390 0.03 39.79 11.42
C PRO A 390 -0.07 39.19 12.81
N TYR A 391 0.93 38.39 13.19
CA TYR A 391 1.20 38.16 14.60
C TYR A 391 2.63 38.55 14.92
N LYS A 392 2.71 39.42 15.95
CA LYS A 392 3.90 39.70 16.71
C LYS A 392 4.29 38.48 17.55
#